data_442fee356da72ffa14bdc9677c5f6ac8
#
_entry.id   442fee356da72ffa14bdc9677c5f6ac8
#
_cell.length_a   1.000
_cell.length_b   1.000
_cell.length_c   1.000
_cell.angle_alpha   90.00
_cell.angle_beta   90.00
_cell.angle_gamma   90.00
#
_symmetry.space_group_name_H-M   'P 1'
#
loop_
_entity.id
_entity.type
_entity.pdbx_description
1 polymer ?
#
loop_
_entity_poly.entity_id
_entity_poly.type
_entity_poly.pdbx_seq_one_letter_code
_entity_poly.pdbx_strand_id
1 'polypeptide(L)'
;MAIDRQGYGLATTRIFLGVFFLFEGIGKLQWFTNAGILDTQLQQWLMASAPGSISRWYLEHVAMQGTPVFARLVPLGELSCGLALITGFWTPLFAFVAFLMALNFHIASGALFGYRFLTNGYGLPVLGPTLGLAIGGVRQRWSVRG
;
A
#
# COMPACT_ATOMS: atom_id res chain seq x y z
N MET A 1 13.66 -28.40 -21.63
CA MET A 1 12.59 -27.49 -21.20
C MET A 1 13.22 -26.38 -20.36
N ALA A 2 13.30 -25.14 -20.86
CA ALA A 2 13.91 -24.04 -20.10
C ALA A 2 13.02 -23.67 -18.91
N ILE A 3 13.64 -23.58 -17.73
CA ILE A 3 12.92 -23.15 -16.51
C ILE A 3 12.64 -21.65 -16.65
N ASP A 4 11.37 -21.26 -16.54
CA ASP A 4 10.94 -19.87 -16.55
C ASP A 4 11.29 -19.17 -15.23
N ARG A 5 12.58 -18.84 -15.07
CA ARG A 5 13.10 -18.21 -13.86
C ARG A 5 12.50 -16.82 -13.59
N GLN A 6 12.19 -16.07 -14.65
CA GLN A 6 11.60 -14.74 -14.53
C GLN A 6 10.15 -14.82 -13.98
N GLY A 7 9.34 -15.72 -14.53
CA GLY A 7 7.98 -15.93 -14.05
C GLY A 7 7.92 -16.38 -12.59
N TYR A 8 8.85 -17.23 -12.16
CA TYR A 8 8.95 -17.63 -10.73
C TYR A 8 9.41 -16.48 -9.83
N GLY A 9 10.37 -15.68 -10.27
CA GLY A 9 10.84 -14.52 -9.51
C GLY A 9 9.72 -13.49 -9.30
N LEU A 10 8.98 -13.16 -10.35
CA LEU A 10 7.84 -12.25 -10.26
C LEU A 10 6.71 -12.82 -9.36
N ALA A 11 6.42 -14.12 -9.47
CA ALA A 11 5.43 -14.78 -8.62
C ALA A 11 5.84 -14.74 -7.13
N THR A 12 7.10 -14.95 -6.82
CA THR A 12 7.63 -14.85 -5.47
C THR A 12 7.46 -13.43 -4.92
N THR A 13 7.91 -12.43 -5.66
CA THR A 13 7.76 -11.00 -5.28
C THR A 13 6.29 -10.65 -5.02
N ARG A 14 5.40 -11.06 -5.90
CA ARG A 14 3.97 -10.85 -5.79
C ARG A 14 3.38 -11.46 -4.51
N ILE A 15 3.72 -12.72 -4.22
CA ILE A 15 3.21 -13.43 -3.03
C ILE A 15 3.70 -12.74 -1.75
N PHE A 16 4.98 -12.37 -1.67
CA PHE A 16 5.50 -11.67 -0.50
C PHE A 16 4.84 -10.32 -0.26
N LEU A 17 4.64 -9.53 -1.32
CA LEU A 17 3.88 -8.28 -1.23
C LEU A 17 2.42 -8.53 -0.84
N GLY A 18 1.80 -9.57 -1.39
CA GLY A 18 0.44 -9.95 -1.03
C GLY A 18 0.30 -10.31 0.44
N VAL A 19 1.24 -11.08 0.99
CA VAL A 19 1.29 -11.39 2.43
C VAL A 19 1.46 -10.11 3.25
N PHE A 20 2.37 -9.21 2.85
CA PHE A 20 2.57 -7.92 3.51
C PHE A 20 1.26 -7.13 3.58
N PHE A 21 0.59 -6.87 2.45
CA PHE A 21 -0.66 -6.10 2.43
C PHE A 21 -1.79 -6.80 3.18
N LEU A 22 -1.87 -8.12 3.15
CA LEU A 22 -2.87 -8.88 3.89
C LEU A 22 -2.72 -8.65 5.40
N PHE A 23 -1.51 -8.74 5.94
CA PHE A 23 -1.26 -8.51 7.37
C PHE A 23 -1.41 -7.05 7.77
N GLU A 24 -1.05 -6.09 6.90
CA GLU A 24 -1.34 -4.67 7.11
C GLU A 24 -2.86 -4.42 7.24
N GLY A 25 -3.67 -5.01 6.36
CA GLY A 25 -5.12 -4.91 6.41
C GLY A 25 -5.72 -5.58 7.65
N ILE A 26 -5.22 -6.76 8.03
CA ILE A 26 -5.63 -7.46 9.28
C ILE A 26 -5.34 -6.59 10.50
N GLY A 27 -4.18 -5.95 10.56
CA GLY A 27 -3.79 -5.06 11.65
C GLY A 27 -4.71 -3.84 11.81
N LYS A 28 -5.45 -3.48 10.75
CA LYS A 28 -6.36 -2.33 10.72
C LYS A 28 -7.84 -2.71 10.82
N LEU A 29 -8.18 -3.97 11.10
CA LEU A 29 -9.59 -4.40 11.19
C LEU A 29 -10.41 -3.62 12.21
N GLN A 30 -9.79 -3.15 13.29
CA GLN A 30 -10.46 -2.34 14.30
C GLN A 30 -10.92 -0.97 13.76
N TRP A 31 -10.34 -0.48 12.66
CA TRP A 31 -10.76 0.79 12.05
C TRP A 31 -12.20 0.72 11.52
N PHE A 32 -12.70 -0.47 11.13
CA PHE A 32 -14.09 -0.63 10.69
C PHE A 32 -15.10 -0.22 11.75
N THR A 33 -14.80 -0.49 13.01
CA THR A 33 -15.70 -0.20 14.16
C THR A 33 -15.31 1.10 14.87
N ASN A 34 -14.04 1.51 14.78
CA ASN A 34 -13.52 2.68 15.47
C ASN A 34 -12.65 3.53 14.55
N ALA A 35 -13.27 4.46 13.83
CA ALA A 35 -12.54 5.40 12.97
C ALA A 35 -11.65 6.39 13.74
N GLY A 36 -11.85 6.55 15.06
CA GLY A 36 -11.03 7.39 15.93
C GLY A 36 -9.56 6.95 16.00
N ILE A 37 -9.28 5.67 15.71
CA ILE A 37 -7.89 5.17 15.65
C ILE A 37 -7.15 5.85 14.50
N LEU A 38 -7.76 5.89 13.31
CA LEU A 38 -7.19 6.58 12.15
C LEU A 38 -7.12 8.10 12.40
N ASP A 39 -8.18 8.69 12.97
CA ASP A 39 -8.21 10.12 13.28
C ASP A 39 -7.03 10.52 14.19
N THR A 40 -6.78 9.76 15.25
CA THR A 40 -5.64 9.97 16.15
C THR A 40 -4.30 9.92 15.39
N GLN A 41 -4.14 8.96 14.48
CA GLN A 41 -2.94 8.82 13.67
C GLN A 41 -2.75 10.03 12.73
N LEU A 42 -3.82 10.48 12.08
CA LEU A 42 -3.78 11.65 11.18
C LEU A 42 -3.45 12.93 11.95
N GLN A 43 -3.99 13.11 13.15
CA GLN A 43 -3.67 14.23 14.03
C GLN A 43 -2.18 14.24 14.44
N GLN A 44 -1.63 13.08 14.77
CA GLN A 44 -0.19 12.96 15.08
C GLN A 44 0.68 13.38 13.89
N TRP A 45 0.32 12.94 12.68
CA TRP A 45 1.03 13.33 11.47
C TRP A 45 0.88 14.82 11.16
N LEU A 46 -0.31 15.38 11.41
CA LEU A 46 -0.55 16.82 11.24
C LEU A 46 0.33 17.65 12.18
N MET A 47 0.41 17.27 13.46
CA MET A 47 1.28 17.95 14.44
C MET A 47 2.77 17.85 14.07
N ALA A 48 3.18 16.73 13.47
CA ALA A 48 4.57 16.52 13.04
C ALA A 48 4.90 17.17 11.68
N SER A 49 3.89 17.58 10.90
CA SER A 49 4.09 18.12 9.56
C SER A 49 4.54 19.60 9.59
N ALA A 50 5.48 19.93 8.69
CA ALA A 50 5.93 21.30 8.55
C ALA A 50 4.82 22.23 8.01
N PRO A 51 4.71 23.49 8.52
CA PRO A 51 3.78 24.48 7.95
C PRO A 51 4.01 24.66 6.44
N GLY A 52 2.93 24.69 5.64
CA GLY A 52 2.99 24.88 4.20
C GLY A 52 3.46 23.63 3.39
N SER A 53 3.71 22.49 4.05
CA SER A 53 4.07 21.26 3.35
C SER A 53 2.86 20.64 2.63
N ILE A 54 3.14 19.86 1.57
CA ILE A 54 2.12 19.09 0.83
C ILE A 54 1.41 18.09 1.78
N SER A 55 2.15 17.47 2.68
CA SER A 55 1.61 16.56 3.70
C SER A 55 0.56 17.27 4.56
N ARG A 56 0.90 18.46 5.08
CA ARG A 56 -0.01 19.25 5.91
C ARG A 56 -1.27 19.63 5.15
N TRP A 57 -1.13 20.15 3.95
CA TRP A 57 -2.28 20.49 3.10
C TRP A 57 -3.18 19.28 2.85
N TYR A 58 -2.58 18.14 2.50
CA TYR A 58 -3.31 16.89 2.26
C TYR A 58 -4.06 16.42 3.52
N LEU A 59 -3.43 16.47 4.67
CA LEU A 59 -4.04 16.07 5.95
C LEU A 59 -5.23 16.97 6.29
N GLU A 60 -5.08 18.29 6.20
CA GLU A 60 -6.11 19.26 6.57
C GLU A 60 -7.31 19.22 5.60
N HIS A 61 -7.07 19.09 4.29
CA HIS A 61 -8.13 19.25 3.28
C HIS A 61 -8.72 17.95 2.75
N VAL A 62 -8.04 16.82 2.94
CA VAL A 62 -8.46 15.53 2.37
C VAL A 62 -8.59 14.46 3.44
N ALA A 63 -7.48 14.12 4.11
CA ALA A 63 -7.43 12.92 4.93
C ALA A 63 -8.33 13.01 6.18
N MET A 64 -8.25 14.12 6.93
CA MET A 64 -9.02 14.30 8.15
C MET A 64 -10.51 14.45 7.88
N GLN A 65 -10.88 15.10 6.78
CA GLN A 65 -12.30 15.24 6.40
C GLN A 65 -12.89 13.90 5.94
N GLY A 66 -12.08 13.04 5.35
CA GLY A 66 -12.46 11.72 4.88
C GLY A 66 -12.25 10.58 5.89
N THR A 67 -11.86 10.86 7.13
CA THR A 67 -11.50 9.83 8.13
C THR A 67 -12.51 8.68 8.22
N PRO A 68 -13.86 8.90 8.33
CA PRO A 68 -14.81 7.80 8.44
C PRO A 68 -14.83 6.89 7.21
N VAL A 69 -14.56 7.45 6.03
CA VAL A 69 -14.50 6.71 4.77
C VAL A 69 -13.18 5.96 4.66
N PHE A 70 -12.06 6.65 4.90
CA PHE A 70 -10.73 6.06 4.81
C PHE A 70 -10.48 4.97 5.85
N ALA A 71 -11.08 5.06 7.05
CA ALA A 71 -11.02 4.02 8.07
C ALA A 71 -11.62 2.68 7.59
N ARG A 72 -12.44 2.70 6.56
CA ARG A 72 -13.02 1.49 5.95
C ARG A 72 -12.34 1.12 4.64
N LEU A 73 -12.06 2.11 3.79
CA LEU A 73 -11.44 1.87 2.48
C LEU A 73 -10.01 1.35 2.58
N VAL A 74 -9.23 1.85 3.55
CA VAL A 74 -7.83 1.45 3.69
C VAL A 74 -7.70 -0.03 4.03
N PRO A 75 -8.26 -0.56 5.14
CA PRO A 75 -8.14 -1.98 5.44
C PRO A 75 -8.79 -2.86 4.36
N LEU A 76 -9.91 -2.44 3.77
CA LEU A 76 -10.55 -3.17 2.68
C LEU A 76 -9.64 -3.24 1.45
N GLY A 77 -9.03 -2.13 1.08
CA GLY A 77 -8.07 -2.08 -0.03
C GLY A 77 -6.85 -2.94 0.22
N GLU A 78 -6.27 -2.88 1.42
CA GLU A 78 -5.10 -3.70 1.80
C GLU A 78 -5.42 -5.20 1.78
N LEU A 79 -6.55 -5.61 2.36
CA LEU A 79 -7.01 -7.01 2.33
C LEU A 79 -7.25 -7.49 0.89
N SER A 80 -7.92 -6.67 0.08
CA SER A 80 -8.22 -7.00 -1.32
C SER A 80 -6.93 -7.11 -2.15
N CYS A 81 -6.02 -6.15 -2.02
CA CYS A 81 -4.71 -6.20 -2.68
C CYS A 81 -3.91 -7.41 -2.20
N GLY A 82 -3.89 -7.69 -0.89
CA GLY A 82 -3.21 -8.83 -0.32
C GLY A 82 -3.68 -10.15 -0.93
N LEU A 83 -4.98 -10.41 -0.91
CA LEU A 83 -5.58 -11.63 -1.48
C LEU A 83 -5.36 -11.73 -2.99
N ALA A 84 -5.58 -10.64 -3.72
CA ALA A 84 -5.39 -10.61 -5.17
C ALA A 84 -3.94 -10.87 -5.57
N LEU A 85 -2.97 -10.28 -4.86
CA LEU A 85 -1.55 -10.49 -5.10
C LEU A 85 -1.11 -11.90 -4.73
N ILE A 86 -1.60 -12.50 -3.64
CA ILE A 86 -1.29 -13.88 -3.29
C ILE A 86 -1.79 -14.84 -4.36
N THR A 87 -3.04 -14.69 -4.80
CA THR A 87 -3.65 -15.57 -5.78
C THR A 87 -3.22 -15.29 -7.22
N GLY A 88 -2.68 -14.11 -7.48
CA GLY A 88 -2.36 -13.65 -8.84
C GLY A 88 -3.58 -13.22 -9.65
N PHE A 89 -4.65 -12.82 -8.98
CA PHE A 89 -5.82 -12.29 -9.62
C PHE A 89 -5.62 -10.84 -10.02
N TRP A 90 -5.72 -10.54 -11.31
CA TRP A 90 -5.52 -9.20 -11.89
C TRP A 90 -4.31 -8.45 -11.30
N THR A 91 -3.17 -9.13 -11.25
CA THR A 91 -1.95 -8.64 -10.61
C THR A 91 -1.58 -7.20 -10.98
N PRO A 92 -1.59 -6.76 -12.27
CA PRO A 92 -1.22 -5.38 -12.60
C PRO A 92 -2.13 -4.34 -11.93
N LEU A 93 -3.44 -4.60 -11.92
CA LEU A 93 -4.41 -3.69 -11.31
C LEU A 93 -4.21 -3.58 -9.80
N PHE A 94 -4.17 -4.73 -9.11
CA PHE A 94 -4.04 -4.73 -7.65
C PHE A 94 -2.66 -4.29 -7.17
N ALA A 95 -1.60 -4.55 -7.94
CA ALA A 95 -0.28 -4.00 -7.68
C ALA A 95 -0.25 -2.47 -7.83
N PHE A 96 -0.95 -1.93 -8.83
CA PHE A 96 -1.08 -0.48 -9.00
C PHE A 96 -1.88 0.17 -7.87
N VAL A 97 -2.99 -0.43 -7.45
CA VAL A 97 -3.77 0.04 -6.28
C VAL A 97 -2.91 0.00 -5.01
N ALA A 98 -2.19 -1.09 -4.78
CA ALA A 98 -1.28 -1.22 -3.65
C ALA A 98 -0.16 -0.16 -3.67
N PHE A 99 0.40 0.13 -4.85
CA PHE A 99 1.35 1.23 -5.04
C PHE A 99 0.77 2.58 -4.63
N LEU A 100 -0.44 2.91 -5.12
CA LEU A 100 -1.10 4.17 -4.79
C LEU A 100 -1.42 4.29 -3.30
N MET A 101 -1.83 3.20 -2.65
CA MET A 101 -2.08 3.18 -1.21
C MET A 101 -0.79 3.44 -0.42
N ALA A 102 0.29 2.74 -0.75
CA ALA A 102 1.59 2.94 -0.10
C ALA A 102 2.12 4.37 -0.33
N LEU A 103 2.01 4.89 -1.55
CA LEU A 103 2.38 6.27 -1.86
C LEU A 103 1.56 7.29 -1.07
N ASN A 104 0.24 7.08 -0.96
CA ASN A 104 -0.65 7.92 -0.17
C ASN A 104 -0.23 7.99 1.31
N PHE A 105 0.13 6.86 1.92
CA PHE A 105 0.64 6.85 3.30
C PHE A 105 1.92 7.66 3.46
N HIS A 106 2.84 7.59 2.49
CA HIS A 106 4.07 8.37 2.54
C HIS A 106 3.84 9.88 2.34
N ILE A 107 2.85 10.26 1.54
CA ILE A 107 2.42 11.67 1.42
C ILE A 107 1.80 12.14 2.74
N ALA A 108 0.87 11.39 3.31
CA ALA A 108 0.17 11.73 4.54
C ALA A 108 1.12 11.85 5.73
N SER A 109 2.06 10.92 5.88
CA SER A 109 3.05 10.92 6.97
C SER A 109 4.17 11.97 6.80
N GLY A 110 4.24 12.67 5.66
CA GLY A 110 5.32 13.60 5.34
C GLY A 110 6.69 12.94 5.13
N ALA A 111 6.71 11.62 4.98
CA ALA A 111 7.96 10.87 4.82
C ALA A 111 8.54 10.92 3.41
N LEU A 112 7.72 11.27 2.40
CA LEU A 112 8.08 11.19 0.99
C LEU A 112 9.37 12.01 0.70
N PHE A 113 10.33 11.34 0.05
CA PHE A 113 11.68 11.86 -0.25
C PHE A 113 12.56 12.23 0.96
N GLY A 114 12.09 12.00 2.18
CA GLY A 114 12.94 12.13 3.37
C GLY A 114 13.84 10.91 3.58
N TYR A 115 14.88 11.05 4.40
CA TYR A 115 15.80 9.95 4.72
C TYR A 115 15.06 8.70 5.26
N ARG A 116 14.04 8.90 6.07
CA ARG A 116 13.19 7.80 6.58
C ARG A 116 12.49 7.03 5.46
N PHE A 117 12.02 7.70 4.41
CA PHE A 117 11.40 7.06 3.26
C PHE A 117 12.40 6.16 2.51
N LEU A 118 13.63 6.62 2.35
CA LEU A 118 14.67 5.88 1.63
C LEU A 118 15.18 4.67 2.40
N THR A 119 15.07 4.65 3.73
CA THR A 119 15.69 3.66 4.61
C THR A 119 14.70 2.74 5.32
N ASN A 120 13.40 3.02 5.33
CA ASN A 120 12.41 2.15 5.96
C ASN A 120 11.89 1.05 5.02
N GLY A 121 11.42 -0.04 5.61
CA GLY A 121 10.88 -1.18 4.86
C GLY A 121 9.56 -0.91 4.13
N TYR A 122 8.84 0.16 4.49
CA TYR A 122 7.55 0.53 3.89
C TYR A 122 7.68 1.48 2.70
N GLY A 123 8.85 2.09 2.49
CA GLY A 123 9.12 3.02 1.41
C GLY A 123 9.49 2.32 0.10
N LEU A 124 10.72 2.52 -0.36
CA LEU A 124 11.20 1.97 -1.63
C LEU A 124 11.04 0.45 -1.77
N PRO A 125 11.26 -0.37 -0.70
CA PRO A 125 11.08 -1.82 -0.80
C PRO A 125 9.66 -2.27 -1.11
N VAL A 126 8.63 -1.48 -0.83
CA VAL A 126 7.23 -1.76 -1.18
C VAL A 126 6.85 -1.07 -2.48
N LEU A 127 7.19 0.21 -2.65
CA LEU A 127 6.80 1.00 -3.82
C LEU A 127 7.44 0.48 -5.13
N GLY A 128 8.72 0.15 -5.10
CA GLY A 128 9.42 -0.34 -6.28
C GLY A 128 8.82 -1.64 -6.83
N PRO A 129 8.74 -2.69 -6.03
CA PRO A 129 8.16 -3.97 -6.47
C PRO A 129 6.67 -3.89 -6.83
N THR A 130 5.85 -3.10 -6.13
CA THR A 130 4.43 -2.92 -6.51
C THR A 130 4.29 -2.23 -7.86
N LEU A 131 5.07 -1.19 -8.12
CA LEU A 131 5.11 -0.54 -9.43
C LEU A 131 5.66 -1.48 -10.52
N GLY A 132 6.71 -2.24 -10.22
CA GLY A 132 7.26 -3.24 -11.13
C GLY A 132 6.25 -4.30 -11.52
N LEU A 133 5.44 -4.79 -10.57
CA LEU A 133 4.36 -5.74 -10.83
C LEU A 133 3.20 -5.11 -11.60
N ALA A 134 2.89 -3.84 -11.37
CA ALA A 134 1.86 -3.12 -12.12
C ALA A 134 2.22 -2.99 -13.61
N ILE A 135 3.49 -2.79 -13.91
CA ILE A 135 3.99 -2.65 -15.29
C ILE A 135 4.20 -4.01 -15.96
N GLY A 136 4.84 -4.95 -15.25
CA GLY A 136 5.33 -6.21 -15.83
C GLY A 136 4.57 -7.47 -15.41
N GLY A 137 3.53 -7.34 -14.58
CA GLY A 137 2.87 -8.47 -13.94
C GLY A 137 1.89 -9.29 -14.79
N VAL A 138 1.95 -9.22 -16.10
CA VAL A 138 0.92 -9.80 -17.01
C VAL A 138 1.05 -11.33 -17.19
N ARG A 139 2.27 -11.89 -17.09
CA ARG A 139 2.52 -13.33 -17.27
C ARG A 139 3.30 -13.88 -16.09
N GLN A 140 2.59 -14.39 -15.12
CA GLN A 140 3.22 -14.93 -13.91
C GLN A 140 2.83 -16.38 -13.66
N ARG A 141 3.75 -17.13 -13.08
CA ARG A 141 3.49 -18.48 -12.56
C ARG A 141 2.60 -18.39 -11.31
N TRP A 142 1.87 -19.49 -11.03
CA TRP A 142 0.98 -19.60 -9.87
C TRP A 142 -0.08 -18.47 -9.81
N SER A 143 -0.61 -18.08 -10.95
CA SER A 143 -1.64 -17.06 -11.09
C SER A 143 -2.97 -17.70 -11.48
N VAL A 144 -4.06 -17.24 -10.85
CA VAL A 144 -5.43 -17.68 -11.19
C VAL A 144 -5.90 -17.01 -12.48
N ARG A 145 -5.44 -15.77 -12.73
CA ARG A 145 -5.59 -15.04 -13.99
C ARG A 145 -4.41 -14.09 -14.17
N GLY A 146 -3.63 -14.35 -15.16
CA GLY A 146 -2.55 -13.45 -15.59
C GLY A 146 -3.04 -12.49 -16.67
#